data_446566dc05f8367dcd677a34a2f03564
#
_entry.id   446566dc05f8367dcd677a34a2f03564
#
_cell.length_a   1.000
_cell.length_b   1.000
_cell.length_c   1.000
_cell.angle_alpha   90.00
_cell.angle_beta   90.00
_cell.angle_gamma   90.00
#
_symmetry.space_group_name_H-M   'P 1'
#
loop_
_entity.id
_entity.type
_entity.pdbx_description
1 polymer ?
#
loop_
_entity_poly.entity_id
_entity_poly.type
_entity_poly.pdbx_seq_one_letter_code
_entity_poly.pdbx_strand_id
1 'polypeptide(L)'
;MLIYNGLRISEFLDLKKVDVHLEEQYFDVVDSKTENGIRKVPIADKVLPFYQSWFDSAPDCEYLLHTEDNKHFLYRNYYDSYFTPLMQNLNIEKTPLCCRHTSISLLAEAGVDQTITKKIAGHSGTMSLTEKVYTHFEVQELVKAINQI
;
A
#
# COMPACT_ATOMS: atom_id res chain seq x y z
N MET A 1 5.70 5.12 -3.64
CA MET A 1 5.14 4.16 -2.68
C MET A 1 3.72 3.75 -3.05
N LEU A 2 2.70 4.61 -3.12
CA LEU A 2 1.28 4.23 -3.33
C LEU A 2 1.01 3.35 -4.56
N ILE A 3 1.66 3.58 -5.70
CA ILE A 3 1.48 2.77 -6.91
C ILE A 3 1.96 1.33 -6.71
N TYR A 4 3.03 1.12 -5.94
CA TYR A 4 3.64 -0.20 -5.72
C TYR A 4 3.02 -1.02 -4.58
N ASN A 5 1.90 -0.58 -4.00
CA ASN A 5 1.22 -1.31 -2.91
C ASN A 5 -0.26 -1.56 -3.20
N GLY A 6 -0.86 -0.79 -4.09
CA GLY A 6 -2.29 -0.88 -4.37
C GLY A 6 -3.20 -0.54 -3.18
N LEU A 7 -2.70 0.24 -2.20
CA LEU A 7 -3.44 0.64 -1.00
C LEU A 7 -4.53 1.68 -1.27
N ARG A 8 -5.53 1.72 -0.39
CA ARG A 8 -6.33 2.94 -0.20
C ARG A 8 -5.47 3.97 0.52
N ILE A 9 -5.65 5.24 0.19
CA ILE A 9 -4.85 6.31 0.82
C ILE A 9 -5.00 6.35 2.35
N SER A 10 -6.18 6.08 2.89
CA SER A 10 -6.37 6.00 4.34
C SER A 10 -5.56 4.87 4.96
N GLU A 11 -5.57 3.67 4.38
CA GLU A 11 -4.76 2.53 4.84
C GLU A 11 -3.26 2.88 4.87
N PHE A 12 -2.80 3.70 3.92
CA PHE A 12 -1.41 4.11 3.84
C PHE A 12 -1.04 5.19 4.86
N LEU A 13 -1.91 6.19 5.08
CA LEU A 13 -1.67 7.24 6.06
C LEU A 13 -1.79 6.72 7.51
N ASP A 14 -2.64 5.72 7.72
CA ASP A 14 -2.89 5.10 9.03
C ASP A 14 -1.89 3.97 9.37
N LEU A 15 -0.93 3.67 8.47
CA LEU A 15 0.04 2.59 8.64
C LEU A 15 0.98 2.90 9.83
N LYS A 16 0.99 1.99 10.81
CA LYS A 16 1.84 2.08 11.98
C LYS A 16 3.17 1.36 11.78
N LYS A 17 4.24 1.86 12.40
CA LYS A 17 5.57 1.25 12.32
C LYS A 17 5.58 -0.17 12.88
N VAL A 18 4.79 -0.46 13.92
CA VAL A 18 4.69 -1.79 14.52
C VAL A 18 4.18 -2.86 13.56
N ASP A 19 3.41 -2.44 12.53
CA ASP A 19 2.84 -3.33 11.52
C ASP A 19 3.74 -3.47 10.28
N VAL A 20 4.93 -2.83 10.25
CA VAL A 20 5.86 -2.84 9.12
C VAL A 20 7.03 -3.77 9.39
N HIS A 21 7.21 -4.75 8.52
CA HIS A 21 8.24 -5.79 8.59
C HIS A 21 9.21 -5.61 7.42
N LEU A 22 10.22 -4.74 7.60
CA LEU A 22 11.13 -4.33 6.53
C LEU A 22 12.03 -5.47 6.04
N GLU A 23 12.47 -6.34 6.95
CA GLU A 23 13.33 -7.49 6.60
C GLU A 23 12.60 -8.50 5.72
N GLU A 24 11.31 -8.75 5.99
CA GLU A 24 10.46 -9.65 5.24
C GLU A 24 9.72 -8.96 4.09
N GLN A 25 9.90 -7.66 3.93
CA GLN A 25 9.33 -6.83 2.87
C GLN A 25 7.79 -6.86 2.79
N TYR A 26 7.13 -6.72 3.93
CA TYR A 26 5.68 -6.55 3.96
C TYR A 26 5.21 -5.69 5.14
N PHE A 27 3.95 -5.34 5.14
CA PHE A 27 3.26 -4.76 6.30
C PHE A 27 1.85 -5.33 6.41
N ASP A 28 1.31 -5.28 7.63
CA ASP A 28 -0.05 -5.69 7.92
C ASP A 28 -1.00 -4.49 7.84
N VAL A 29 -2.09 -4.64 7.09
CA VAL A 29 -3.26 -3.75 7.19
C VAL A 29 -4.18 -4.36 8.23
N VAL A 30 -4.16 -3.80 9.44
CA VAL A 30 -4.88 -4.35 10.61
C VAL A 30 -6.26 -3.74 10.80
N ASP A 31 -6.51 -2.55 10.25
CA ASP A 31 -7.83 -1.88 10.29
C ASP A 31 -8.29 -1.52 8.88
N SER A 32 -9.49 -1.93 8.54
CA SER A 32 -10.10 -1.62 7.26
C SER A 32 -11.62 -1.65 7.38
N LYS A 33 -12.30 -0.83 6.56
CA LYS A 33 -13.78 -0.78 6.49
C LYS A 33 -14.45 -2.13 6.20
N THR A 34 -13.69 -3.13 5.76
CA THR A 34 -14.19 -4.47 5.42
C THR A 34 -13.22 -5.53 5.93
N GLU A 35 -13.74 -6.69 6.35
CA GLU A 35 -12.92 -7.84 6.78
C GLU A 35 -11.85 -8.24 5.76
N ASN A 36 -12.15 -8.13 4.47
CA ASN A 36 -11.20 -8.43 3.40
C ASN A 36 -10.13 -7.33 3.21
N GLY A 37 -10.23 -6.22 3.90
CA GLY A 37 -9.20 -5.20 3.94
C GLY A 37 -8.03 -5.57 4.83
N ILE A 38 -8.25 -6.42 5.85
CA ILE A 38 -7.20 -6.95 6.73
C ILE A 38 -6.37 -7.95 5.92
N ARG A 39 -5.09 -7.62 5.72
CA ARG A 39 -4.22 -8.39 4.85
C ARG A 39 -2.75 -8.02 4.99
N LYS A 40 -1.88 -8.91 4.54
CA LYS A 40 -0.47 -8.61 4.31
C LYS A 40 -0.30 -7.95 2.94
N VAL A 41 0.46 -6.86 2.90
CA VAL A 41 0.76 -6.12 1.67
C VAL A 41 2.27 -6.13 1.46
N PRO A 42 2.76 -6.62 0.31
CA PRO A 42 4.19 -6.69 0.04
C PRO A 42 4.78 -5.30 -0.24
N ILE A 43 6.06 -5.15 0.07
CA ILE A 43 6.87 -3.96 -0.24
C ILE A 43 7.80 -4.33 -1.41
N ALA A 44 7.62 -3.67 -2.56
CA ALA A 44 8.49 -3.87 -3.71
C ALA A 44 9.90 -3.34 -3.44
N ASP A 45 10.93 -3.99 -3.99
CA ASP A 45 12.35 -3.60 -3.88
C ASP A 45 12.58 -2.14 -4.27
N LYS A 46 11.91 -1.68 -5.33
CA LYS A 46 12.00 -0.28 -5.82
C LYS A 46 11.61 0.77 -4.78
N VAL A 47 10.72 0.43 -3.83
CA VAL A 47 10.21 1.37 -2.83
C VAL A 47 10.65 1.07 -1.42
N LEU A 48 11.31 -0.06 -1.17
CA LEU A 48 11.84 -0.45 0.13
C LEU A 48 12.75 0.63 0.76
N PRO A 49 13.66 1.29 0.02
CA PRO A 49 14.49 2.36 0.60
C PRO A 49 13.67 3.55 1.13
N PHE A 50 12.53 3.84 0.51
CA PHE A 50 11.64 4.91 1.00
C PHE A 50 10.91 4.51 2.28
N TYR A 51 10.52 3.23 2.40
CA TYR A 51 9.96 2.70 3.65
C TYR A 51 10.97 2.77 4.79
N GLN A 52 12.21 2.35 4.53
CA GLN A 52 13.32 2.45 5.51
C GLN A 52 13.55 3.90 5.93
N SER A 53 13.64 4.82 4.98
CA SER A 53 13.84 6.25 5.26
C SER A 53 12.74 6.84 6.16
N TRP A 54 11.47 6.52 5.86
CA TRP A 54 10.35 6.96 6.69
C TRP A 54 10.34 6.29 8.07
N PHE A 55 10.72 5.02 8.13
CA PHE A 55 10.80 4.27 9.38
C PHE A 55 11.81 4.91 10.36
N ASP A 56 12.96 5.35 9.82
CA ASP A 56 14.07 5.90 10.59
C ASP A 56 13.92 7.39 10.91
N SER A 57 13.15 8.14 10.11
CA SER A 57 13.07 9.61 10.18
C SER A 57 12.47 10.16 11.47
N ALA A 58 11.60 9.42 12.16
CA ALA A 58 11.00 9.82 13.44
C ALA A 58 10.82 8.59 14.34
N PRO A 59 11.87 8.17 15.09
CA PRO A 59 11.84 6.95 15.89
C PRO A 59 10.67 6.87 16.89
N ASP A 60 10.29 8.01 17.48
CA ASP A 60 9.22 8.09 18.47
C ASP A 60 7.81 8.24 17.88
N CYS A 61 7.68 8.37 16.55
CA CYS A 61 6.38 8.45 15.90
C CYS A 61 5.80 7.06 15.68
N GLU A 62 4.55 6.86 16.12
CA GLU A 62 3.82 5.60 15.95
C GLU A 62 3.55 5.28 14.48
N TYR A 63 3.26 6.31 13.67
CA TYR A 63 2.91 6.17 12.25
C TYR A 63 4.14 6.14 11.37
N LEU A 64 4.11 5.33 10.32
CA LEU A 64 5.18 5.27 9.33
C LEU A 64 5.32 6.62 8.62
N LEU A 65 4.22 7.13 8.07
CA LEU A 65 4.17 8.45 7.45
C LEU A 65 3.70 9.49 8.49
N HIS A 66 4.45 10.56 8.60
CA HIS A 66 4.19 11.59 9.60
C HIS A 66 4.43 12.99 9.02
N THR A 67 3.85 14.00 9.64
CA THR A 67 4.11 15.41 9.35
C THR A 67 5.51 15.81 9.87
N GLU A 68 5.98 17.01 9.50
CA GLU A 68 7.23 17.58 10.02
C GLU A 68 7.25 17.68 11.56
N ASP A 69 6.07 17.80 12.19
CA ASP A 69 5.90 17.80 13.64
C ASP A 69 5.77 16.39 14.25
N ASN A 70 6.09 15.34 13.50
CA ASN A 70 5.97 13.93 13.90
C ASN A 70 4.55 13.51 14.30
N LYS A 71 3.52 14.07 13.65
CA LYS A 71 2.13 13.75 13.89
C LYS A 71 1.54 12.94 12.75
N HIS A 72 0.45 12.25 13.05
CA HIS A 72 -0.36 11.53 12.07
C HIS A 72 -0.86 12.46 10.95
N PHE A 73 -0.77 12.01 9.71
CA PHE A 73 -1.36 12.71 8.58
C PHE A 73 -2.87 12.56 8.57
N LEU A 74 -3.59 13.64 8.68
CA LEU A 74 -5.00 13.66 8.32
C LEU A 74 -5.14 13.71 6.79
N TYR A 75 -6.06 12.92 6.24
CA TYR A 75 -6.25 12.81 4.78
C TYR A 75 -6.35 14.18 4.10
N ARG A 76 -7.13 15.10 4.68
CA ARG A 76 -7.33 16.43 4.09
C ARG A 76 -6.03 17.24 4.03
N ASN A 77 -5.24 17.23 5.10
CA ASN A 77 -3.96 17.93 5.13
C ASN A 77 -2.98 17.32 4.10
N TYR A 78 -2.91 15.99 4.04
CA TYR A 78 -2.11 15.30 3.04
C TYR A 78 -2.54 15.68 1.62
N TYR A 79 -3.84 15.65 1.34
CA TYR A 79 -4.40 15.92 0.03
C TYR A 79 -4.15 17.36 -0.41
N ASP A 80 -4.48 18.35 0.44
CA ASP A 80 -4.42 19.76 0.10
C ASP A 80 -2.98 20.30 0.10
N SER A 81 -2.13 19.86 1.04
CA SER A 81 -0.80 20.47 1.25
C SER A 81 0.35 19.70 0.57
N TYR A 82 0.17 18.43 0.24
CA TYR A 82 1.23 17.61 -0.34
C TYR A 82 0.86 17.01 -1.69
N PHE A 83 -0.27 16.30 -1.77
CA PHE A 83 -0.64 15.57 -2.99
C PHE A 83 -1.05 16.53 -4.13
N THR A 84 -1.96 17.45 -3.86
CA THR A 84 -2.46 18.36 -4.89
C THR A 84 -1.36 19.27 -5.47
N PRO A 85 -0.49 19.92 -4.68
CA PRO A 85 0.62 20.70 -5.23
C PRO A 85 1.59 19.86 -6.07
N LEU A 86 1.88 18.64 -5.63
CA LEU A 86 2.72 17.72 -6.40
C LEU A 86 2.10 17.37 -7.76
N MET A 87 0.82 17.05 -7.78
CA MET A 87 0.10 16.73 -9.02
C MET A 87 0.03 17.94 -9.96
N GLN A 88 -0.19 19.14 -9.43
CA GLN A 88 -0.17 20.37 -10.22
C GLN A 88 1.21 20.64 -10.85
N ASN A 89 2.29 20.46 -10.08
CA ASN A 89 3.66 20.64 -10.58
C ASN A 89 4.00 19.61 -11.69
N LEU A 90 3.42 18.43 -11.63
CA LEU A 90 3.59 17.37 -12.63
C LEU A 90 2.61 17.47 -13.81
N ASN A 91 1.68 18.43 -13.80
CA ASN A 91 0.57 18.54 -14.75
C ASN A 91 -0.28 17.25 -14.85
N ILE A 92 -0.53 16.61 -13.70
CA ILE A 92 -1.31 15.37 -13.61
C ILE A 92 -2.63 15.65 -12.90
N GLU A 93 -3.75 15.47 -13.60
CA GLU A 93 -5.10 15.62 -13.03
C GLU A 93 -5.63 14.28 -12.52
N LYS A 94 -5.06 13.77 -11.44
CA LYS A 94 -5.46 12.48 -10.84
C LYS A 94 -5.57 12.60 -9.31
N THR A 95 -6.35 11.70 -8.73
CA THR A 95 -6.51 11.57 -7.26
C THR A 95 -5.65 10.42 -6.73
N PRO A 96 -5.41 10.33 -5.40
CA PRO A 96 -4.69 9.20 -4.80
C PRO A 96 -5.30 7.83 -5.13
N LEU A 97 -6.62 7.75 -5.36
CA LEU A 97 -7.29 6.51 -5.77
C LEU A 97 -6.75 5.97 -7.10
N CYS A 98 -6.33 6.84 -8.00
CA CYS A 98 -5.74 6.43 -9.28
C CYS A 98 -4.43 5.66 -9.10
N CYS A 99 -3.67 5.90 -8.04
CA CYS A 99 -2.45 5.13 -7.74
C CYS A 99 -2.76 3.64 -7.56
N ARG A 100 -3.87 3.33 -6.86
CA ARG A 100 -4.33 1.95 -6.67
C ARG A 100 -4.80 1.32 -7.99
N HIS A 101 -5.54 2.06 -8.82
CA HIS A 101 -5.93 1.56 -10.15
C HIS A 101 -4.71 1.29 -11.02
N THR A 102 -3.73 2.19 -11.01
CA THR A 102 -2.45 2.01 -11.71
C THR A 102 -1.71 0.76 -11.24
N SER A 103 -1.62 0.53 -9.91
CA SER A 103 -1.02 -0.69 -9.35
C SER A 103 -1.65 -1.96 -9.91
N ILE A 104 -2.99 -2.02 -9.90
CA ILE A 104 -3.74 -3.19 -10.39
C ILE A 104 -3.51 -3.39 -11.88
N SER A 105 -3.50 -2.31 -12.68
CA SER A 105 -3.24 -2.38 -14.11
C SER A 105 -1.83 -2.87 -14.42
N LEU A 106 -0.81 -2.35 -13.73
CA LEU A 106 0.58 -2.76 -13.89
C LEU A 106 0.78 -4.25 -13.55
N LEU A 107 0.17 -4.72 -12.45
CA LEU A 107 0.22 -6.15 -12.08
C LEU A 107 -0.44 -7.03 -13.15
N ALA A 108 -1.57 -6.59 -13.69
CA ALA A 108 -2.25 -7.32 -14.77
C ALA A 108 -1.42 -7.33 -16.07
N GLU A 109 -0.81 -6.21 -16.45
CA GLU A 109 0.09 -6.09 -17.61
C GLU A 109 1.34 -6.96 -17.44
N ALA A 110 1.87 -7.08 -16.23
CA ALA A 110 2.99 -7.96 -15.91
C ALA A 110 2.60 -9.46 -15.88
N GLY A 111 1.32 -9.79 -16.06
CA GLY A 111 0.84 -11.19 -16.07
C GLY A 111 0.71 -11.81 -14.69
N VAL A 112 0.68 -10.99 -13.63
CA VAL A 112 0.48 -11.50 -12.25
C VAL A 112 -0.92 -12.08 -12.14
N ASP A 113 -1.02 -13.25 -11.49
CA ASP A 113 -2.29 -13.92 -11.25
C ASP A 113 -3.33 -12.99 -10.61
N GLN A 114 -4.56 -13.06 -11.11
CA GLN A 114 -5.64 -12.18 -10.67
C GLN A 114 -5.97 -12.35 -9.18
N THR A 115 -5.81 -13.56 -8.63
CA THR A 115 -6.06 -13.85 -7.23
C THR A 115 -5.01 -13.18 -6.34
N ILE A 116 -3.74 -13.22 -6.74
CA ILE A 116 -2.64 -12.52 -6.09
C ILE A 116 -2.88 -11.00 -6.14
N THR A 117 -3.23 -10.48 -7.31
CA THR A 117 -3.55 -9.05 -7.49
C THR A 117 -4.69 -8.60 -6.58
N LYS A 118 -5.79 -9.38 -6.51
CA LYS A 118 -6.91 -9.12 -5.60
C LYS A 118 -6.49 -9.16 -4.13
N LYS A 119 -5.63 -10.10 -3.75
CA LYS A 119 -5.12 -10.24 -2.39
C LYS A 119 -4.28 -9.02 -2.00
N ILE A 120 -3.32 -8.60 -2.81
CA ILE A 120 -2.50 -7.40 -2.58
C ILE A 120 -3.39 -6.17 -2.45
N ALA A 121 -4.28 -5.97 -3.41
CA ALA A 121 -5.17 -4.81 -3.43
C ALA A 121 -6.27 -4.83 -2.36
N GLY A 122 -6.65 -5.97 -1.80
CA GLY A 122 -7.76 -6.07 -0.86
C GLY A 122 -9.13 -5.82 -1.54
N HIS A 123 -9.34 -6.41 -2.71
CA HIS A 123 -10.61 -6.38 -3.43
C HIS A 123 -11.50 -7.53 -2.98
N SER A 124 -12.57 -7.21 -2.25
CA SER A 124 -13.46 -8.18 -1.60
C SER A 124 -14.63 -8.68 -2.46
N GLY A 125 -15.00 -7.94 -3.48
CA GLY A 125 -16.31 -8.13 -4.16
C GLY A 125 -16.39 -9.31 -5.12
N THR A 126 -15.30 -10.03 -5.38
CA THR A 126 -15.21 -11.02 -6.45
C THR A 126 -14.45 -12.31 -6.10
N MET A 127 -14.02 -12.49 -4.85
CA MET A 127 -13.46 -13.78 -4.43
C MET A 127 -14.58 -14.73 -4.04
N SER A 128 -14.70 -15.86 -4.73
CA SER A 128 -15.60 -16.94 -4.35
C SER A 128 -15.19 -17.54 -3.00
N LEU A 129 -16.13 -18.22 -2.31
CA LEU A 129 -15.81 -18.94 -1.07
C LEU A 129 -14.65 -19.92 -1.26
N THR A 130 -14.55 -20.54 -2.41
CA THR A 130 -13.47 -21.45 -2.78
C THR A 130 -12.12 -20.73 -2.85
N GLU A 131 -12.05 -19.55 -3.49
CA GLU A 131 -10.81 -18.74 -3.54
C GLU A 131 -10.39 -18.28 -2.14
N LYS A 132 -11.33 -17.95 -1.24
CA LYS A 132 -11.02 -17.53 0.15
C LYS A 132 -10.43 -18.67 0.98
N VAL A 133 -10.88 -19.89 0.79
CA VAL A 133 -10.49 -21.07 1.61
C VAL A 133 -9.15 -21.65 1.15
N TYR A 134 -8.84 -21.59 -0.14
CA TYR A 134 -7.68 -22.31 -0.72
C TYR A 134 -6.45 -21.42 -1.01
N THR A 135 -6.52 -20.10 -0.83
CA THR A 135 -5.41 -19.21 -1.15
C THR A 135 -4.72 -18.63 0.08
N HIS A 136 -3.91 -19.45 0.73
CA HIS A 136 -2.86 -18.98 1.64
C HIS A 136 -1.60 -18.72 0.81
N PHE A 137 -1.46 -17.50 0.30
CA PHE A 137 -0.21 -17.06 -0.31
C PHE A 137 0.80 -16.72 0.79
N GLU A 138 1.99 -17.32 0.69
CA GLU A 138 3.12 -16.90 1.50
C GLU A 138 3.54 -15.47 1.14
N VAL A 139 4.04 -14.73 2.12
CA VAL A 139 4.48 -13.33 1.91
C VAL A 139 5.48 -13.22 0.75
N GLN A 140 6.39 -14.17 0.64
CA GLN A 140 7.40 -14.20 -0.43
C GLN A 140 6.80 -14.31 -1.84
N GLU A 141 5.66 -14.97 -2.00
CA GLU A 141 4.95 -15.03 -3.29
C GLU A 141 4.36 -13.66 -3.64
N LEU A 142 3.82 -12.95 -2.64
CA LEU A 142 3.32 -11.58 -2.82
C LEU A 142 4.45 -10.60 -3.15
N VAL A 143 5.62 -10.75 -2.49
CA VAL A 143 6.82 -9.94 -2.78
C VAL A 143 7.34 -10.20 -4.19
N LYS A 144 7.41 -11.47 -4.62
CA LYS A 144 7.77 -11.82 -6.01
C LYS A 144 6.81 -11.21 -7.02
N ALA A 145 5.51 -11.21 -6.71
CA ALA A 145 4.48 -10.65 -7.58
C ALA A 145 4.61 -9.13 -7.72
N ILE A 146 4.77 -8.40 -6.61
CA ILE A 146 4.87 -6.94 -6.66
C ILE A 146 6.18 -6.46 -7.31
N ASN A 147 7.23 -7.24 -7.29
CA ASN A 147 8.50 -6.93 -7.93
C ASN A 147 8.49 -7.10 -9.46
N GLN A 148 7.38 -7.54 -10.04
CA GLN A 148 7.21 -7.60 -11.49
C GLN A 148 6.83 -6.23 -12.10
N ILE A 149 6.54 -5.23 -11.28
CA ILE A 149 6.15 -3.89 -11.72
C ILE A 149 7.12 -2.78 -11.29
#